data_29a276051423bfb3713d09b9b41b7bd4
#
_entry.id   29a276051423bfb3713d09b9b41b7bd4
#
_cell.length_a   1.000
_cell.length_b   1.000
_cell.length_c   1.000
_cell.angle_alpha   90.00
_cell.angle_beta   90.00
_cell.angle_gamma   90.00
#
_symmetry.space_group_name_H-M   'P 1'
#
loop_
_entity.id
_entity.type
_entity.pdbx_description
1 polymer ?
#
loop_
_entity_poly.entity_id
_entity_poly.type
_entity_poly.pdbx_seq_one_letter_code
_entity_poly.pdbx_strand_id
1 'polypeptide(L)'
;MKRRTGWLIGLALLIAIGASVWRAASTRHSKQSAIAAATQPREMPVRVGPQEVVQLQPRQLQLTVPVSGVVQAVRSAVVKAYVAGELRGLQVREGDSVRKGQELARVDATEVEARWRQTRQQADAAQAQLQLSQRQHDNNQALVTQGFISTTALATSQSNLDAARANLAAAQAAADVARKSVTDSVLRSPMDGQVSQRLVQDGERVGVETRVLEIVDPSDLEVVAQLAPADSVRVQVGQQAQLQVQGAGDDVAAVPARVVRINPSAQAGSRSVAVYLRVQAAPVNAGAAGRSTPIVRPGLYLQGSIVTGQTEQLAVPLTAV
;
A
#
# COMPACT_ATOMS: atom_id res chain seq x y z
N MET A 1 -55.72 -95.55 69.06
CA MET A 1 -54.68 -94.52 69.19
C MET A 1 -53.87 -94.36 67.88
N LYS A 2 -54.45 -94.32 66.67
CA LYS A 2 -53.67 -94.22 65.35
C LYS A 2 -54.08 -93.08 64.44
N ARG A 3 -54.89 -92.13 64.87
CA ARG A 3 -55.33 -90.99 63.93
C ARG A 3 -54.71 -89.61 64.26
N ARG A 4 -53.98 -89.43 65.37
CA ARG A 4 -53.36 -88.17 65.78
C ARG A 4 -51.91 -87.97 65.22
N THR A 5 -51.23 -89.04 64.88
CA THR A 5 -49.81 -88.92 64.38
C THR A 5 -49.67 -88.48 62.90
N GLY A 6 -50.71 -88.69 62.06
CA GLY A 6 -50.66 -88.25 60.66
C GLY A 6 -50.81 -86.75 60.50
N TRP A 7 -51.54 -86.13 61.42
CA TRP A 7 -51.78 -84.67 61.36
C TRP A 7 -50.56 -83.82 61.80
N LEU A 8 -49.77 -84.35 62.74
CA LEU A 8 -48.53 -83.74 63.21
C LEU A 8 -47.43 -83.83 62.12
N ILE A 9 -47.38 -84.90 61.38
CA ILE A 9 -46.42 -85.05 60.23
C ILE A 9 -46.79 -84.13 59.08
N GLY A 10 -48.07 -83.90 58.77
CA GLY A 10 -48.55 -83.02 57.78
C GLY A 10 -48.22 -81.50 58.11
N LEU A 11 -48.41 -81.12 59.42
CA LEU A 11 -48.09 -79.85 59.90
C LEU A 11 -46.59 -79.49 59.89
N ALA A 12 -45.75 -80.51 60.23
CA ALA A 12 -44.28 -80.40 60.18
C ALA A 12 -43.78 -80.23 58.76
N LEU A 13 -44.42 -80.97 57.81
CA LEU A 13 -44.06 -80.87 56.38
C LEU A 13 -44.45 -79.51 55.79
N LEU A 14 -45.63 -78.97 56.18
CA LEU A 14 -46.05 -77.61 55.78
C LEU A 14 -45.13 -76.53 56.33
N ILE A 15 -44.68 -76.64 57.60
CA ILE A 15 -43.73 -75.70 58.22
C ILE A 15 -42.35 -75.76 57.53
N ALA A 16 -41.90 -77.01 57.17
CA ALA A 16 -40.62 -77.20 56.44
C ALA A 16 -40.67 -76.64 55.07
N ILE A 17 -41.79 -76.76 54.32
CA ILE A 17 -41.99 -76.17 53.00
C ILE A 17 -42.09 -74.65 53.14
N GLY A 18 -42.81 -74.09 54.10
CA GLY A 18 -42.90 -72.68 54.38
C GLY A 18 -41.52 -72.03 54.67
N ALA A 19 -40.75 -72.75 55.56
CA ALA A 19 -39.40 -72.29 55.89
C ALA A 19 -38.42 -72.32 54.67
N SER A 20 -38.55 -73.40 53.81
CA SER A 20 -37.71 -73.49 52.61
C SER A 20 -38.07 -72.42 51.59
N VAL A 21 -39.37 -72.12 51.40
CA VAL A 21 -39.84 -71.04 50.50
C VAL A 21 -39.41 -69.69 51.02
N TRP A 22 -39.56 -69.45 52.36
CA TRP A 22 -39.13 -68.22 53.00
C TRP A 22 -37.61 -68.00 52.88
N ARG A 23 -36.84 -69.09 53.05
CA ARG A 23 -35.38 -69.06 52.94
C ARG A 23 -34.96 -68.88 51.46
N ALA A 24 -35.68 -69.43 50.48
CA ALA A 24 -35.45 -69.20 49.05
C ALA A 24 -35.82 -67.77 48.60
N ALA A 25 -36.90 -67.22 49.17
CA ALA A 25 -37.32 -65.85 48.90
C ALA A 25 -36.33 -64.84 49.52
N SER A 26 -35.87 -65.01 50.74
CA SER A 26 -34.89 -64.12 51.40
C SER A 26 -33.53 -64.19 50.73
N THR A 27 -33.08 -65.32 50.24
CA THR A 27 -31.83 -65.39 49.45
C THR A 27 -31.95 -64.75 48.06
N ARG A 28 -33.14 -64.80 47.45
CA ARG A 28 -33.38 -64.02 46.20
C ARG A 28 -33.38 -62.56 46.41
N HIS A 29 -34.03 -62.06 47.48
CA HIS A 29 -34.01 -60.65 47.81
C HIS A 29 -32.60 -60.13 48.16
N SER A 30 -31.81 -60.86 48.92
CA SER A 30 -30.43 -60.46 49.22
C SER A 30 -29.51 -60.48 48.01
N LYS A 31 -29.74 -61.44 47.05
CA LYS A 31 -29.01 -61.47 45.79
C LYS A 31 -29.42 -60.33 44.84
N GLN A 32 -30.70 -59.96 44.79
CA GLN A 32 -31.18 -58.83 43.98
C GLN A 32 -30.69 -57.50 44.53
N SER A 33 -30.69 -57.28 45.84
CA SER A 33 -30.16 -56.10 46.49
C SER A 33 -28.63 -55.97 46.32
N ALA A 34 -27.90 -57.13 46.34
CA ALA A 34 -26.46 -57.14 46.08
C ALA A 34 -26.14 -56.81 44.61
N ILE A 35 -26.95 -57.29 43.66
CA ILE A 35 -26.79 -56.98 42.23
C ILE A 35 -27.16 -55.51 41.97
N ALA A 36 -28.24 -55.03 42.58
CA ALA A 36 -28.63 -53.63 42.47
C ALA A 36 -27.57 -52.66 43.03
N ALA A 37 -26.93 -53.04 44.16
CA ALA A 37 -25.82 -52.30 44.73
C ALA A 37 -24.53 -52.35 43.90
N ALA A 38 -24.32 -53.48 43.19
CA ALA A 38 -23.16 -53.59 42.30
C ALA A 38 -23.36 -52.94 40.94
N THR A 39 -24.62 -52.66 40.54
CA THR A 39 -24.94 -52.00 39.24
C THR A 39 -25.13 -50.51 39.36
N GLN A 40 -25.04 -49.91 40.54
CA GLN A 40 -24.95 -48.45 40.65
C GLN A 40 -23.64 -48.01 40.04
N PRO A 41 -23.68 -47.09 39.04
CA PRO A 41 -22.47 -46.51 38.50
C PRO A 41 -21.70 -45.85 39.66
N ARG A 42 -20.61 -46.47 40.03
CA ARG A 42 -19.69 -45.85 40.97
C ARG A 42 -19.07 -44.69 40.19
N GLU A 43 -19.59 -43.48 40.38
CA GLU A 43 -18.90 -42.27 39.97
C GLU A 43 -17.54 -42.30 40.69
N MET A 44 -16.55 -42.83 39.99
CA MET A 44 -15.18 -42.67 40.45
C MET A 44 -14.84 -41.19 40.34
N PRO A 45 -14.60 -40.52 41.43
CA PRO A 45 -14.15 -39.13 41.34
C PRO A 45 -12.85 -39.10 40.57
N VAL A 46 -12.84 -38.42 39.40
CA VAL A 46 -11.64 -38.18 38.66
C VAL A 46 -10.74 -37.29 39.53
N ARG A 47 -9.70 -37.90 40.08
CA ARG A 47 -8.70 -37.17 40.85
C ARG A 47 -7.76 -36.49 39.85
N VAL A 48 -7.98 -35.20 39.61
CA VAL A 48 -7.11 -34.38 38.84
C VAL A 48 -5.91 -34.01 39.73
N GLY A 49 -4.71 -34.36 39.29
CA GLY A 49 -3.48 -34.00 39.99
C GLY A 49 -3.21 -32.51 39.89
N PRO A 50 -2.49 -31.90 40.84
CA PRO A 50 -2.18 -30.48 40.79
C PRO A 50 -1.35 -30.07 39.53
N GLN A 51 -0.75 -31.03 38.83
CA GLN A 51 -0.05 -30.84 37.58
C GLN A 51 -0.96 -30.87 36.34
N GLU A 52 -2.20 -31.35 36.51
CA GLU A 52 -3.22 -31.45 35.45
C GLU A 52 -4.20 -30.27 35.47
N VAL A 53 -4.01 -29.34 36.41
CA VAL A 53 -4.85 -28.16 36.57
C VAL A 53 -4.05 -26.93 36.18
N VAL A 54 -4.50 -26.21 35.15
CA VAL A 54 -3.95 -24.92 34.79
C VAL A 54 -4.86 -23.82 35.32
N GLN A 55 -4.31 -22.96 36.17
CA GLN A 55 -5.04 -21.78 36.65
C GLN A 55 -5.08 -20.73 35.55
N LEU A 56 -6.28 -20.44 35.04
CA LEU A 56 -6.47 -19.42 34.04
C LEU A 56 -6.22 -18.03 34.63
N GLN A 57 -5.33 -17.28 34.03
CA GLN A 57 -5.08 -15.89 34.35
C GLN A 57 -5.56 -14.99 33.22
N PRO A 58 -6.12 -13.82 33.52
CA PRO A 58 -6.42 -12.84 32.49
C PRO A 58 -5.15 -12.45 31.75
N ARG A 59 -5.16 -12.56 30.42
CA ARG A 59 -4.08 -12.09 29.55
C ARG A 59 -4.59 -11.03 28.62
N GLN A 60 -3.79 -10.02 28.41
CA GLN A 60 -4.05 -9.05 27.36
C GLN A 60 -3.78 -9.68 25.99
N LEU A 61 -4.83 -9.87 25.24
CA LEU A 61 -4.79 -10.36 23.86
C LEU A 61 -4.92 -9.18 22.91
N GLN A 62 -4.04 -9.12 21.92
CA GLN A 62 -4.17 -8.12 20.86
C GLN A 62 -5.22 -8.58 19.86
N LEU A 63 -6.18 -7.71 19.61
CA LEU A 63 -7.10 -7.89 18.48
C LEU A 63 -6.40 -7.43 17.22
N THR A 64 -6.30 -8.33 16.25
CA THR A 64 -5.58 -8.07 15.01
C THR A 64 -6.47 -8.31 13.80
N VAL A 65 -6.24 -7.53 12.75
CA VAL A 65 -6.83 -7.73 11.42
C VAL A 65 -5.71 -8.16 10.48
N PRO A 66 -5.84 -9.32 9.81
CA PRO A 66 -4.85 -9.75 8.85
C PRO A 66 -4.81 -8.80 7.66
N VAL A 67 -3.61 -8.53 7.18
CA VAL A 67 -3.39 -7.60 6.07
C VAL A 67 -2.28 -8.09 5.18
N SER A 68 -2.43 -7.88 3.89
CA SER A 68 -1.39 -8.15 2.91
C SER A 68 -1.44 -7.11 1.78
N GLY A 69 -0.29 -6.76 1.23
CA GLY A 69 -0.22 -5.75 0.20
C GLY A 69 1.14 -5.63 -0.45
N VAL A 70 1.21 -4.77 -1.45
CA VAL A 70 2.42 -4.49 -2.22
C VAL A 70 3.07 -3.21 -1.70
N VAL A 71 4.39 -3.23 -1.57
CA VAL A 71 5.19 -2.05 -1.24
C VAL A 71 5.24 -1.13 -2.46
N GLN A 72 4.95 0.13 -2.25
CA GLN A 72 5.09 1.18 -3.26
C GLN A 72 5.87 2.37 -2.69
N ALA A 73 6.61 3.05 -3.55
CA ALA A 73 7.20 4.33 -3.16
C ALA A 73 6.10 5.39 -3.11
N VAL A 74 6.10 6.21 -2.06
CA VAL A 74 5.15 7.33 -1.91
C VAL A 74 5.35 8.36 -3.01
N ARG A 75 6.60 8.53 -3.43
CA ARG A 75 6.99 9.45 -4.51
C ARG A 75 7.61 8.65 -5.65
N SER A 76 7.01 8.77 -6.83
CA SER A 76 7.54 8.25 -8.08
C SER A 76 7.31 9.27 -9.18
N ALA A 77 8.16 9.25 -10.18
CA ALA A 77 8.04 10.09 -11.35
C ALA A 77 8.43 9.32 -12.61
N VAL A 78 7.63 9.49 -13.65
CA VAL A 78 7.94 8.95 -14.98
C VAL A 78 8.53 10.07 -15.83
N VAL A 79 9.77 9.90 -16.26
CA VAL A 79 10.42 10.80 -17.20
C VAL A 79 9.95 10.43 -18.61
N LYS A 80 9.37 11.42 -19.30
CA LYS A 80 8.83 11.25 -20.65
C LYS A 80 9.58 12.13 -21.64
N ALA A 81 9.59 11.73 -22.90
CA ALA A 81 10.05 12.56 -24.00
C ALA A 81 8.99 13.60 -24.36
N TYR A 82 9.36 14.87 -24.43
CA TYR A 82 8.48 15.97 -24.82
C TYR A 82 8.63 16.36 -26.31
N VAL A 83 9.69 15.87 -26.94
CA VAL A 83 9.94 16.05 -28.38
C VAL A 83 10.22 14.69 -29.01
N ALA A 84 9.87 14.55 -30.30
CA ALA A 84 10.14 13.33 -31.04
C ALA A 84 11.56 13.35 -31.61
N GLY A 85 12.26 12.23 -31.59
CA GLY A 85 13.60 12.09 -32.12
C GLY A 85 14.30 10.83 -31.65
N GLU A 86 15.59 10.69 -31.96
CA GLU A 86 16.43 9.61 -31.44
C GLU A 86 16.93 9.95 -30.04
N LEU A 87 16.79 9.02 -29.11
CA LEU A 87 17.26 9.19 -27.74
C LEU A 87 18.77 8.92 -27.68
N ARG A 88 19.53 9.85 -27.12
CA ARG A 88 21.00 9.75 -27.02
C ARG A 88 21.49 10.05 -25.61
N GLY A 89 22.58 9.37 -25.23
CA GLY A 89 23.26 9.61 -23.95
C GLY A 89 22.52 9.10 -22.73
N LEU A 90 21.65 8.10 -22.87
CA LEU A 90 20.99 7.43 -21.77
C LEU A 90 21.95 6.46 -21.07
N GLN A 91 22.79 7.00 -20.18
CA GLN A 91 23.84 6.24 -19.50
C GLN A 91 23.36 5.61 -18.18
N VAL A 92 22.30 6.13 -17.59
CA VAL A 92 21.77 5.63 -16.31
C VAL A 92 21.14 4.25 -16.49
N ARG A 93 21.34 3.40 -15.46
CA ARG A 93 20.83 2.03 -15.38
C ARG A 93 19.86 1.90 -14.23
N GLU A 94 19.09 0.83 -14.24
CA GLU A 94 18.22 0.46 -13.12
C GLU A 94 19.05 0.28 -11.84
N GLY A 95 18.56 0.90 -10.76
CA GLY A 95 19.27 0.95 -9.47
C GLY A 95 20.20 2.16 -9.28
N ASP A 96 20.50 2.93 -10.35
CA ASP A 96 21.34 4.12 -10.22
C ASP A 96 20.61 5.23 -9.47
N SER A 97 21.33 5.93 -8.61
CA SER A 97 20.83 7.11 -7.91
C SER A 97 20.92 8.35 -8.79
N VAL A 98 19.85 9.11 -8.85
CA VAL A 98 19.75 10.36 -9.61
C VAL A 98 19.31 11.52 -8.74
N ARG A 99 19.75 12.74 -9.10
CA ARG A 99 19.39 13.98 -8.40
C ARG A 99 18.41 14.79 -9.24
N LYS A 100 17.57 15.54 -8.55
CA LYS A 100 16.67 16.50 -9.20
C LYS A 100 17.44 17.46 -10.11
N GLY A 101 16.97 17.59 -11.37
CA GLY A 101 17.62 18.41 -12.41
C GLY A 101 18.78 17.75 -13.12
N GLN A 102 19.25 16.59 -12.69
CA GLN A 102 20.30 15.83 -13.37
C GLN A 102 19.86 15.48 -14.80
N GLU A 103 20.72 15.71 -15.76
CA GLU A 103 20.51 15.28 -17.15
C GLU A 103 20.63 13.76 -17.24
N LEU A 104 19.62 13.12 -17.81
CA LEU A 104 19.53 11.67 -17.91
C LEU A 104 19.77 11.18 -19.33
N ALA A 105 19.26 11.93 -20.30
CA ALA A 105 19.38 11.67 -21.71
C ALA A 105 19.02 12.93 -22.50
N ARG A 106 19.25 12.89 -23.80
CA ARG A 106 18.87 13.93 -24.74
C ARG A 106 18.20 13.32 -25.95
N VAL A 107 17.11 13.89 -26.42
CA VAL A 107 16.54 13.57 -27.72
C VAL A 107 17.27 14.41 -28.78
N ASP A 108 17.60 13.80 -29.93
CA ASP A 108 18.19 14.53 -31.06
C ASP A 108 17.29 15.71 -31.43
N ALA A 109 17.81 16.91 -31.21
CA ALA A 109 17.07 18.17 -31.28
C ALA A 109 17.30 18.90 -32.63
N THR A 110 17.94 18.28 -33.62
CA THR A 110 18.35 18.94 -34.88
C THR A 110 17.20 19.69 -35.53
N GLU A 111 16.02 19.07 -35.64
CA GLU A 111 14.84 19.70 -36.25
C GLU A 111 14.27 20.85 -35.39
N VAL A 112 14.12 20.64 -34.10
CA VAL A 112 13.58 21.69 -33.21
C VAL A 112 14.54 22.84 -33.03
N GLU A 113 15.86 22.63 -33.08
CA GLU A 113 16.88 23.68 -33.09
C GLU A 113 16.83 24.50 -34.38
N ALA A 114 16.64 23.84 -35.55
CA ALA A 114 16.46 24.53 -36.80
C ALA A 114 15.21 25.42 -36.78
N ARG A 115 14.12 24.93 -36.25
CA ARG A 115 12.88 25.68 -36.08
C ARG A 115 13.05 26.87 -35.11
N TRP A 116 13.74 26.68 -34.00
CA TRP A 116 14.05 27.78 -33.09
C TRP A 116 14.92 28.85 -33.77
N ARG A 117 15.95 28.49 -34.51
CA ARG A 117 16.76 29.45 -35.29
C ARG A 117 15.91 30.22 -36.26
N GLN A 118 15.01 29.57 -36.98
CA GLN A 118 14.09 30.23 -37.94
C GLN A 118 13.18 31.26 -37.20
N THR A 119 12.50 30.88 -36.13
CA THR A 119 11.59 31.78 -35.42
C THR A 119 12.34 32.92 -34.75
N ARG A 120 13.55 32.69 -34.26
CA ARG A 120 14.42 33.76 -33.73
C ARG A 120 14.77 34.77 -34.82
N GLN A 121 15.15 34.33 -36.04
CA GLN A 121 15.41 35.26 -37.12
C GLN A 121 14.17 36.08 -37.51
N GLN A 122 12.98 35.52 -37.42
CA GLN A 122 11.73 36.26 -37.63
C GLN A 122 11.52 37.30 -36.57
N ALA A 123 11.80 36.99 -35.28
CA ALA A 123 11.73 37.97 -34.18
C ALA A 123 12.78 39.12 -34.37
N ASP A 124 14.00 38.77 -34.80
CA ASP A 124 15.05 39.76 -35.06
C ASP A 124 14.65 40.71 -36.24
N ALA A 125 14.02 40.15 -37.31
CA ALA A 125 13.48 40.97 -38.42
C ALA A 125 12.33 41.88 -37.96
N ALA A 126 11.39 41.41 -37.10
CA ALA A 126 10.32 42.18 -36.56
C ALA A 126 10.85 43.30 -35.63
N GLN A 127 11.93 43.05 -34.89
CA GLN A 127 12.61 44.02 -34.06
C GLN A 127 13.19 45.14 -34.92
N ALA A 128 13.82 44.83 -36.05
CA ALA A 128 14.34 45.85 -37.00
C ALA A 128 13.20 46.67 -37.59
N GLN A 129 12.06 46.08 -37.95
CA GLN A 129 10.87 46.79 -38.43
C GLN A 129 10.28 47.73 -37.39
N LEU A 130 10.24 47.31 -36.13
CA LEU A 130 9.81 48.15 -35.00
C LEU A 130 10.73 49.40 -34.88
N GLN A 131 12.05 49.22 -34.96
CA GLN A 131 13.00 50.31 -34.88
C GLN A 131 12.82 51.32 -36.04
N LEU A 132 12.49 50.83 -37.25
CA LEU A 132 12.18 51.68 -38.40
C LEU A 132 10.89 52.49 -38.16
N SER A 133 9.80 51.80 -37.73
CA SER A 133 8.53 52.46 -37.47
C SER A 133 8.62 53.47 -36.31
N GLN A 134 9.43 53.20 -35.29
CA GLN A 134 9.69 54.13 -34.18
C GLN A 134 10.38 55.40 -34.69
N ARG A 135 11.47 55.24 -35.47
CA ARG A 135 12.18 56.41 -36.05
C ARG A 135 11.27 57.26 -36.94
N GLN A 136 10.42 56.60 -37.75
CA GLN A 136 9.47 57.31 -38.58
C GLN A 136 8.41 58.06 -37.82
N HIS A 137 7.88 57.46 -36.73
CA HIS A 137 6.96 58.15 -35.83
C HIS A 137 7.64 59.37 -35.15
N ASP A 138 8.85 59.19 -34.63
CA ASP A 138 9.58 60.27 -33.95
C ASP A 138 9.86 61.44 -34.90
N ASN A 139 10.25 61.18 -36.16
CA ASN A 139 10.42 62.22 -37.18
C ASN A 139 9.09 62.89 -37.50
N ASN A 140 8.00 62.17 -37.68
CA ASN A 140 6.69 62.78 -37.95
C ASN A 140 6.20 63.60 -36.81
N GLN A 141 6.45 63.19 -35.57
CA GLN A 141 6.11 64.01 -34.38
C GLN A 141 6.86 65.35 -34.36
N ALA A 142 8.16 65.38 -34.70
CA ALA A 142 8.95 66.59 -34.79
C ALA A 142 8.43 67.46 -35.90
N LEU A 143 8.06 66.94 -37.08
CA LEU A 143 7.57 67.74 -38.23
C LEU A 143 6.16 68.34 -37.99
N VAL A 144 5.27 67.57 -37.28
CA VAL A 144 3.95 68.12 -36.86
C VAL A 144 4.11 69.32 -35.92
N THR A 145 5.05 69.23 -34.97
CA THR A 145 5.34 70.30 -34.02
C THR A 145 5.81 71.59 -34.73
N GLN A 146 6.47 71.46 -35.86
CA GLN A 146 6.95 72.56 -36.72
C GLN A 146 5.92 72.96 -37.76
N GLY A 147 4.74 72.32 -37.84
CA GLY A 147 3.67 72.67 -38.79
C GLY A 147 3.89 72.16 -40.21
N PHE A 148 4.87 71.27 -40.49
CA PHE A 148 5.19 70.76 -41.84
C PHE A 148 4.32 69.63 -42.33
N ILE A 149 3.70 68.86 -41.42
CA ILE A 149 2.83 67.75 -41.81
C ILE A 149 1.53 67.75 -41.01
N SER A 150 0.50 67.01 -41.48
CA SER A 150 -0.80 66.94 -40.85
C SER A 150 -0.80 66.05 -39.63
N THR A 151 -1.74 66.31 -38.69
CA THR A 151 -1.99 65.41 -37.54
C THR A 151 -2.43 64.01 -37.95
N THR A 152 -3.09 63.89 -39.11
CA THR A 152 -3.47 62.60 -39.70
C THR A 152 -2.24 61.75 -40.07
N ALA A 153 -1.19 62.34 -40.58
CA ALA A 153 0.07 61.68 -40.93
C ALA A 153 0.76 61.13 -39.63
N LEU A 154 0.72 61.92 -38.55
CA LEU A 154 1.21 61.43 -37.24
C LEU A 154 0.37 60.28 -36.70
N ALA A 155 -0.96 60.37 -36.74
CA ALA A 155 -1.83 59.29 -36.30
C ALA A 155 -1.59 57.98 -37.10
N THR A 156 -1.36 58.08 -38.42
CA THR A 156 -1.00 56.92 -39.24
C THR A 156 0.35 56.31 -38.83
N SER A 157 1.38 57.14 -38.56
CA SER A 157 2.66 56.61 -38.10
C SER A 157 2.60 56.01 -36.72
N GLN A 158 1.74 56.50 -35.81
CA GLN A 158 1.47 55.92 -34.52
C GLN A 158 0.82 54.52 -34.69
N SER A 159 -0.20 54.40 -35.56
CA SER A 159 -0.84 53.09 -35.85
C SER A 159 0.15 52.08 -36.44
N ASN A 160 1.05 52.52 -37.31
CA ASN A 160 2.11 51.69 -37.87
C ASN A 160 3.10 51.23 -36.80
N LEU A 161 3.47 52.11 -35.87
CA LEU A 161 4.33 51.79 -34.75
C LEU A 161 3.66 50.73 -33.83
N ASP A 162 2.40 50.93 -33.52
CA ASP A 162 1.65 50.01 -32.67
C ASP A 162 1.48 48.63 -33.34
N ALA A 163 1.26 48.63 -34.67
CA ALA A 163 1.24 47.36 -35.45
C ALA A 163 2.60 46.66 -35.43
N ALA A 164 3.71 47.41 -35.58
CA ALA A 164 5.06 46.85 -35.52
C ALA A 164 5.39 46.29 -34.13
N ARG A 165 4.94 46.94 -33.04
CA ARG A 165 5.07 46.43 -31.66
C ARG A 165 4.33 45.12 -31.49
N ALA A 166 3.08 45.06 -31.97
CA ALA A 166 2.28 43.82 -31.89
C ALA A 166 2.92 42.68 -32.69
N ASN A 167 3.45 42.95 -33.89
CA ASN A 167 4.14 41.97 -34.71
C ASN A 167 5.40 41.43 -34.02
N LEU A 168 6.20 42.29 -33.39
CA LEU A 168 7.37 41.85 -32.62
C LEU A 168 6.96 40.97 -31.45
N ALA A 169 5.96 41.34 -30.69
CA ALA A 169 5.47 40.56 -29.56
C ALA A 169 5.02 39.12 -30.00
N ALA A 170 4.31 39.03 -31.14
CA ALA A 170 3.90 37.78 -31.73
C ALA A 170 5.10 36.92 -32.18
N ALA A 171 6.09 37.53 -32.86
CA ALA A 171 7.28 36.83 -33.30
C ALA A 171 8.15 36.35 -32.12
N GLN A 172 8.27 37.13 -31.06
CA GLN A 172 8.99 36.76 -29.84
C GLN A 172 8.30 35.60 -29.13
N ALA A 173 6.96 35.62 -28.99
CA ALA A 173 6.21 34.51 -28.43
C ALA A 173 6.41 33.21 -29.23
N ALA A 174 6.43 33.28 -30.57
CA ALA A 174 6.71 32.13 -31.42
C ALA A 174 8.14 31.57 -31.21
N ALA A 175 9.14 32.47 -31.08
CA ALA A 175 10.52 32.07 -30.78
C ALA A 175 10.66 31.43 -29.39
N ASP A 176 9.93 31.94 -28.39
CA ASP A 176 9.94 31.36 -27.04
C ASP A 176 9.34 29.95 -26.99
N VAL A 177 8.25 29.69 -27.72
CA VAL A 177 7.68 28.35 -27.86
C VAL A 177 8.70 27.39 -28.49
N ALA A 178 9.35 27.82 -29.57
CA ALA A 178 10.38 26.99 -30.24
C ALA A 178 11.59 26.76 -29.33
N ARG A 179 12.02 27.77 -28.56
CA ARG A 179 13.11 27.63 -27.57
C ARG A 179 12.74 26.63 -26.47
N LYS A 180 11.48 26.65 -26.01
CA LYS A 180 11.01 25.67 -25.02
C LYS A 180 11.16 24.25 -25.56
N SER A 181 10.79 23.97 -26.81
CA SER A 181 10.96 22.65 -27.41
C SER A 181 12.43 22.20 -27.43
N VAL A 182 13.39 23.11 -27.67
CA VAL A 182 14.82 22.79 -27.55
C VAL A 182 15.20 22.46 -26.10
N THR A 183 14.68 23.19 -25.11
CA THR A 183 14.94 22.91 -23.71
C THR A 183 14.35 21.55 -23.30
N ASP A 184 13.15 21.23 -23.78
CA ASP A 184 12.43 20.00 -23.51
C ASP A 184 13.02 18.76 -24.22
N SER A 185 14.00 18.94 -25.12
CA SER A 185 14.76 17.85 -25.71
C SER A 185 15.75 17.21 -24.72
N VAL A 186 16.08 17.90 -23.64
CA VAL A 186 16.94 17.37 -22.57
C VAL A 186 16.08 16.78 -21.48
N LEU A 187 16.16 15.47 -21.31
CA LEU A 187 15.43 14.75 -20.27
C LEU A 187 16.18 14.90 -18.94
N ARG A 188 15.50 15.47 -17.94
CA ARG A 188 16.06 15.67 -16.62
C ARG A 188 15.23 14.98 -15.54
N SER A 189 15.88 14.57 -14.46
CA SER A 189 15.16 14.02 -13.31
C SER A 189 14.32 15.10 -12.63
N PRO A 190 13.01 14.88 -12.42
CA PRO A 190 12.14 15.82 -11.71
C PRO A 190 12.34 15.78 -10.18
N MET A 191 13.00 14.75 -9.65
CA MET A 191 13.16 14.51 -8.22
C MET A 191 14.46 13.77 -7.91
N ASP A 192 14.87 13.77 -6.65
CA ASP A 192 15.91 12.89 -6.15
C ASP A 192 15.34 11.46 -5.99
N GLY A 193 16.11 10.43 -6.33
CA GLY A 193 15.64 9.06 -6.22
C GLY A 193 16.54 8.06 -6.90
N GLN A 194 15.99 6.87 -7.17
CA GLN A 194 16.66 5.80 -7.92
C GLN A 194 15.86 5.41 -9.15
N VAL A 195 16.57 5.06 -10.22
CA VAL A 195 15.95 4.53 -11.44
C VAL A 195 15.35 3.16 -11.12
N SER A 196 14.02 3.06 -11.18
CA SER A 196 13.29 1.81 -10.97
C SER A 196 13.25 0.97 -12.22
N GLN A 197 13.00 1.63 -13.37
CA GLN A 197 12.86 0.93 -14.64
C GLN A 197 13.32 1.82 -15.81
N ARG A 198 13.99 1.21 -16.79
CA ARG A 198 14.30 1.80 -18.06
C ARG A 198 13.40 1.20 -19.14
N LEU A 199 12.59 2.04 -19.77
CA LEU A 199 11.54 1.63 -20.72
C LEU A 199 11.97 1.75 -22.17
N VAL A 200 13.07 2.49 -22.44
CA VAL A 200 13.61 2.77 -23.78
C VAL A 200 15.13 2.60 -23.75
N GLN A 201 15.72 2.18 -24.85
CA GLN A 201 17.16 2.01 -25.01
C GLN A 201 17.81 3.28 -25.59
N ASP A 202 19.12 3.45 -25.35
CA ASP A 202 19.91 4.47 -26.02
C ASP A 202 19.95 4.20 -27.55
N GLY A 203 19.80 5.25 -28.38
CA GLY A 203 19.69 5.14 -29.82
C GLY A 203 18.28 4.82 -30.36
N GLU A 204 17.31 4.56 -29.49
CA GLU A 204 15.93 4.28 -29.89
C GLU A 204 15.18 5.57 -30.24
N ARG A 205 14.32 5.50 -31.26
CA ARG A 205 13.47 6.64 -31.65
C ARG A 205 12.25 6.73 -30.75
N VAL A 206 12.07 7.88 -30.10
CA VAL A 206 10.96 8.18 -29.21
C VAL A 206 10.01 9.20 -29.82
N GLY A 207 8.73 9.06 -29.52
CA GLY A 207 7.69 10.05 -29.81
C GLY A 207 7.40 10.94 -28.61
N VAL A 208 6.58 11.97 -28.82
CA VAL A 208 6.07 12.80 -27.73
C VAL A 208 5.27 11.92 -26.75
N GLU A 209 5.39 12.17 -25.44
CA GLU A 209 4.78 11.41 -24.34
C GLU A 209 5.30 9.97 -24.17
N THR A 210 6.32 9.54 -24.94
CA THR A 210 6.96 8.24 -24.71
C THR A 210 7.61 8.21 -23.33
N ARG A 211 7.26 7.22 -22.53
CA ARG A 211 7.84 6.95 -21.19
C ARG A 211 9.26 6.41 -21.37
N VAL A 212 10.26 7.07 -20.81
CA VAL A 212 11.67 6.71 -20.98
C VAL A 212 12.22 6.02 -19.72
N LEU A 213 12.00 6.61 -18.56
CA LEU A 213 12.50 6.12 -17.27
C LEU A 213 11.42 6.26 -16.21
N GLU A 214 11.46 5.37 -15.22
CA GLU A 214 10.73 5.52 -13.98
C GLU A 214 11.71 5.70 -12.81
N ILE A 215 11.49 6.74 -12.01
CA ILE A 215 12.30 7.11 -10.85
C ILE A 215 11.42 6.99 -9.62
N VAL A 216 11.94 6.34 -8.58
CA VAL A 216 11.24 6.16 -7.29
C VAL A 216 12.11 6.69 -6.15
N ASP A 217 11.46 7.17 -5.12
CA ASP A 217 12.13 7.51 -3.87
C ASP A 217 12.07 6.33 -2.90
N PRO A 218 13.20 5.64 -2.66
CA PRO A 218 13.22 4.49 -1.76
C PRO A 218 13.20 4.85 -0.27
N SER A 219 13.27 6.14 0.08
CA SER A 219 13.30 6.60 1.47
C SER A 219 11.93 6.64 2.13
N ASP A 220 10.85 6.74 1.35
CA ASP A 220 9.47 6.81 1.84
C ASP A 220 8.62 5.76 1.14
N LEU A 221 8.37 4.66 1.86
CA LEU A 221 7.67 3.49 1.34
C LEU A 221 6.33 3.29 2.07
N GLU A 222 5.32 2.95 1.30
CA GLU A 222 4.00 2.56 1.81
C GLU A 222 3.61 1.18 1.29
N VAL A 223 2.93 0.40 2.14
CA VAL A 223 2.27 -0.83 1.72
C VAL A 223 0.83 -0.50 1.35
N VAL A 224 0.46 -0.78 0.13
CA VAL A 224 -0.93 -0.65 -0.33
C VAL A 224 -1.60 -2.00 -0.15
N ALA A 225 -2.46 -2.09 0.85
CA ALA A 225 -3.15 -3.31 1.22
C ALA A 225 -4.64 -3.21 0.92
N GLN A 226 -5.23 -4.35 0.57
CA GLN A 226 -6.66 -4.45 0.28
C GLN A 226 -7.36 -5.18 1.43
N LEU A 227 -8.25 -4.50 2.14
CA LEU A 227 -9.05 -5.08 3.22
C LEU A 227 -10.46 -5.40 2.77
N ALA A 228 -11.02 -6.49 3.30
CA ALA A 228 -12.44 -6.75 3.19
C ALA A 228 -13.26 -5.64 3.88
N PRO A 229 -14.47 -5.33 3.42
CA PRO A 229 -15.29 -4.26 4.01
C PRO A 229 -15.52 -4.45 5.51
N ALA A 230 -15.77 -5.68 5.96
CA ALA A 230 -15.99 -6.00 7.37
C ALA A 230 -14.78 -5.70 8.26
N ASP A 231 -13.57 -5.90 7.73
CA ASP A 231 -12.32 -5.65 8.45
C ASP A 231 -11.95 -4.16 8.42
N SER A 232 -12.26 -3.47 7.31
CA SER A 232 -11.97 -2.05 7.15
C SER A 232 -12.63 -1.15 8.19
N VAL A 233 -13.82 -1.55 8.70
CA VAL A 233 -14.56 -0.80 9.75
C VAL A 233 -13.81 -0.80 11.09
N ARG A 234 -12.97 -1.80 11.32
CA ARG A 234 -12.20 -1.94 12.58
C ARG A 234 -10.86 -1.22 12.53
N VAL A 235 -10.40 -0.85 11.34
CA VAL A 235 -9.09 -0.23 11.13
C VAL A 235 -9.23 1.28 11.19
N GLN A 236 -8.29 1.93 11.89
CA GLN A 236 -8.22 3.38 12.06
C GLN A 236 -6.82 3.90 11.72
N VAL A 237 -6.76 5.14 11.26
CA VAL A 237 -5.49 5.83 11.04
C VAL A 237 -4.71 5.94 12.35
N GLY A 238 -3.41 5.68 12.29
CA GLY A 238 -2.52 5.71 13.44
C GLY A 238 -2.24 4.34 14.06
N GLN A 239 -3.03 3.30 13.76
CA GLN A 239 -2.81 1.94 14.26
C GLN A 239 -1.49 1.37 13.76
N GLN A 240 -0.86 0.56 14.59
CA GLN A 240 0.40 -0.13 14.29
C GLN A 240 0.13 -1.45 13.59
N ALA A 241 1.04 -1.82 12.70
CA ALA A 241 1.05 -3.10 12.01
C ALA A 241 2.44 -3.73 12.09
N GLN A 242 2.46 -5.06 12.10
CA GLN A 242 3.66 -5.87 11.99
C GLN A 242 3.56 -6.67 10.69
N LEU A 243 4.48 -6.41 9.77
CA LEU A 243 4.48 -7.02 8.45
C LEU A 243 5.71 -7.88 8.25
N GLN A 244 5.63 -8.90 7.44
CA GLN A 244 6.74 -9.76 7.06
C GLN A 244 6.79 -9.88 5.54
N VAL A 245 7.97 -10.02 4.99
CA VAL A 245 8.14 -10.29 3.57
C VAL A 245 7.63 -11.69 3.28
N GLN A 246 6.73 -11.82 2.31
CA GLN A 246 6.20 -13.13 1.95
C GLN A 246 7.31 -14.07 1.49
N GLY A 247 7.36 -15.28 2.10
CA GLY A 247 8.39 -16.27 1.80
C GLY A 247 9.72 -16.06 2.52
N ALA A 248 9.85 -15.02 3.34
CA ALA A 248 11.00 -14.89 4.21
C ALA A 248 10.90 -15.87 5.38
N GLY A 249 12.02 -16.47 5.78
CA GLY A 249 12.08 -17.35 6.94
C GLY A 249 11.90 -16.60 8.27
N ASP A 250 11.80 -17.35 9.38
CA ASP A 250 11.64 -16.78 10.73
C ASP A 250 12.87 -15.99 11.23
N ASP A 251 13.97 -16.09 10.50
CA ASP A 251 15.23 -15.36 10.73
C ASP A 251 15.16 -13.88 10.29
N VAL A 252 14.14 -13.52 9.51
CA VAL A 252 13.91 -12.14 9.05
C VAL A 252 13.00 -11.40 10.03
N ALA A 253 13.44 -10.21 10.47
CA ALA A 253 12.67 -9.39 11.39
C ALA A 253 11.39 -8.85 10.73
N ALA A 254 10.32 -8.73 11.53
CA ALA A 254 9.11 -8.09 11.07
C ALA A 254 9.35 -6.60 10.76
N VAL A 255 8.71 -6.11 9.73
CA VAL A 255 8.74 -4.71 9.30
C VAL A 255 7.65 -3.94 10.03
N PRO A 256 7.98 -3.03 10.93
CA PRO A 256 6.98 -2.21 11.59
C PRO A 256 6.38 -1.23 10.58
N ALA A 257 5.07 -1.08 10.63
CA ALA A 257 4.33 -0.15 9.78
C ALA A 257 3.20 0.52 10.58
N ARG A 258 2.70 1.62 10.04
CA ARG A 258 1.58 2.37 10.65
C ARG A 258 0.56 2.73 9.58
N VAL A 259 -0.72 2.56 9.90
CA VAL A 259 -1.82 3.02 9.04
C VAL A 259 -1.79 4.55 8.96
N VAL A 260 -1.60 5.09 7.75
CA VAL A 260 -1.55 6.53 7.50
C VAL A 260 -2.79 7.04 6.77
N ARG A 261 -3.40 6.20 5.93
CA ARG A 261 -4.59 6.57 5.16
C ARG A 261 -5.46 5.35 4.91
N ILE A 262 -6.75 5.58 4.82
CA ILE A 262 -7.76 4.59 4.42
C ILE A 262 -8.54 5.21 3.28
N ASN A 263 -8.69 4.50 2.17
CA ASN A 263 -9.47 5.00 1.05
C ASN A 263 -10.95 5.13 1.49
N PRO A 264 -11.59 6.29 1.30
CA PRO A 264 -13.00 6.46 1.66
C PRO A 264 -13.96 5.66 0.78
N SER A 265 -13.48 5.18 -0.38
CA SER A 265 -14.28 4.42 -1.34
C SER A 265 -13.79 2.99 -1.46
N ALA A 266 -14.72 2.04 -1.51
CA ALA A 266 -14.41 0.66 -1.88
C ALA A 266 -14.16 0.57 -3.39
N GLN A 267 -13.23 -0.28 -3.80
CA GLN A 267 -12.90 -0.51 -5.20
C GLN A 267 -14.04 -1.25 -5.90
N ALA A 268 -14.48 -0.73 -7.03
CA ALA A 268 -15.50 -1.38 -7.85
C ALA A 268 -15.02 -2.78 -8.30
N GLY A 269 -15.89 -3.78 -8.14
CA GLY A 269 -15.60 -5.19 -8.47
C GLY A 269 -15.13 -6.01 -7.26
N SER A 270 -14.03 -5.71 -6.64
CA SER A 270 -13.51 -6.45 -5.46
C SER A 270 -14.23 -6.08 -4.16
N ARG A 271 -14.89 -4.93 -4.12
CA ARG A 271 -15.50 -4.31 -2.92
C ARG A 271 -14.49 -4.13 -1.77
N SER A 272 -13.20 -4.27 -2.03
CA SER A 272 -12.15 -4.06 -1.03
C SER A 272 -11.89 -2.58 -0.79
N VAL A 273 -11.42 -2.26 0.41
CA VAL A 273 -10.99 -0.92 0.80
C VAL A 273 -9.48 -0.89 0.84
N ALA A 274 -8.87 0.04 0.09
CA ALA A 274 -7.43 0.21 0.12
C ALA A 274 -7.00 0.93 1.40
N VAL A 275 -6.04 0.34 2.10
CA VAL A 275 -5.41 0.89 3.30
C VAL A 275 -3.93 1.07 3.02
N TYR A 276 -3.41 2.23 3.38
CA TYR A 276 -2.02 2.61 3.17
C TYR A 276 -1.28 2.57 4.50
N LEU A 277 -0.26 1.72 4.56
CA LEU A 277 0.57 1.54 5.75
C LEU A 277 1.98 2.05 5.44
N ARG A 278 2.40 3.13 6.11
CA ARG A 278 3.78 3.64 5.97
C ARG A 278 4.73 2.70 6.68
N VAL A 279 5.74 2.25 5.95
CA VAL A 279 6.84 1.44 6.51
C VAL A 279 7.67 2.35 7.41
N GLN A 280 7.86 1.93 8.66
CA GLN A 280 8.76 2.60 9.58
C GLN A 280 10.16 2.01 9.38
N ALA A 281 11.16 2.87 9.19
CA ALA A 281 12.53 2.40 9.16
C ALA A 281 12.81 1.69 10.49
N ALA A 282 13.09 0.39 10.44
CA ALA A 282 13.51 -0.32 11.62
C ALA A 282 14.84 0.31 12.10
N PRO A 283 14.96 0.67 13.39
CA PRO A 283 16.23 1.15 13.90
C PRO A 283 17.29 0.08 13.62
N VAL A 284 18.43 0.50 13.08
CA VAL A 284 19.56 -0.36 12.68
C VAL A 284 20.05 -1.29 13.81
N ASN A 285 19.61 -1.03 15.05
CA ASN A 285 19.93 -1.80 16.26
C ASN A 285 18.84 -2.82 16.68
N ALA A 286 17.81 -3.07 15.88
CA ALA A 286 16.79 -4.08 16.20
C ALA A 286 17.28 -5.53 16.00
N GLY A 287 18.55 -5.74 15.80
CA GLY A 287 19.23 -7.05 15.80
C GLY A 287 19.35 -7.75 17.16
N ALA A 288 18.53 -7.37 18.15
CA ALA A 288 18.41 -8.11 19.42
C ALA A 288 17.64 -9.40 19.20
N ALA A 289 18.26 -10.38 18.60
CA ALA A 289 17.91 -11.81 18.52
C ALA A 289 18.48 -12.51 17.26
N GLY A 290 19.54 -11.97 16.62
CA GLY A 290 20.14 -12.61 15.44
C GLY A 290 19.30 -12.56 14.16
N ARG A 291 18.22 -11.75 14.11
CA ARG A 291 17.38 -11.59 12.93
C ARG A 291 17.90 -10.46 12.04
N SER A 292 18.00 -10.71 10.75
CA SER A 292 18.38 -9.68 9.78
C SER A 292 17.25 -8.70 9.54
N THR A 293 17.56 -7.39 9.52
CA THR A 293 16.58 -6.36 9.13
C THR A 293 16.34 -6.47 7.62
N PRO A 294 15.11 -6.70 7.15
CA PRO A 294 14.85 -6.81 5.72
C PRO A 294 15.02 -5.46 5.02
N ILE A 295 15.68 -5.47 3.88
CA ILE A 295 15.72 -4.31 2.98
C ILE A 295 14.40 -4.31 2.20
N VAL A 296 13.50 -3.42 2.58
CA VAL A 296 12.21 -3.27 1.90
C VAL A 296 12.40 -2.48 0.62
N ARG A 297 11.88 -3.00 -0.50
CA ARG A 297 11.93 -2.36 -1.82
C ARG A 297 10.54 -2.26 -2.44
N PRO A 298 10.28 -1.24 -3.28
CA PRO A 298 9.06 -1.21 -4.07
C PRO A 298 8.84 -2.51 -4.85
N GLY A 299 7.61 -2.99 -4.94
CA GLY A 299 7.26 -4.23 -5.60
C GLY A 299 7.25 -5.47 -4.71
N LEU A 300 7.86 -5.43 -3.51
CA LEU A 300 7.78 -6.55 -2.56
C LEU A 300 6.35 -6.72 -2.02
N TYR A 301 5.97 -7.97 -1.80
CA TYR A 301 4.70 -8.32 -1.16
C TYR A 301 4.92 -8.57 0.33
N LEU A 302 4.21 -7.84 1.16
CA LEU A 302 4.23 -7.97 2.61
C LEU A 302 2.90 -8.50 3.12
N GLN A 303 2.98 -9.34 4.15
CA GLN A 303 1.81 -9.87 4.87
C GLN A 303 2.00 -9.73 6.37
N GLY A 304 0.91 -9.62 7.11
CA GLY A 304 0.99 -9.48 8.55
C GLY A 304 -0.35 -9.11 9.17
N SER A 305 -0.31 -8.30 10.23
CA SER A 305 -1.52 -7.91 10.93
C SER A 305 -1.46 -6.46 11.44
N ILE A 306 -2.61 -5.81 11.44
CA ILE A 306 -2.85 -4.50 12.05
C ILE A 306 -3.42 -4.73 13.44
N VAL A 307 -2.86 -4.08 14.47
CA VAL A 307 -3.36 -4.12 15.83
C VAL A 307 -4.52 -3.14 15.95
N THR A 308 -5.74 -3.65 16.12
CA THR A 308 -6.96 -2.83 16.19
C THR A 308 -7.41 -2.54 17.61
N GLY A 309 -6.92 -3.31 18.60
CA GLY A 309 -7.27 -3.11 19.98
C GLY A 309 -6.60 -4.16 20.90
N GLN A 310 -6.88 -4.04 22.17
CA GLN A 310 -6.49 -5.02 23.18
C GLN A 310 -7.73 -5.41 23.97
N THR A 311 -7.82 -6.69 24.31
CA THR A 311 -8.88 -7.21 25.18
C THR A 311 -8.27 -8.09 26.26
N GLU A 312 -8.82 -8.04 27.45
CA GLU A 312 -8.42 -8.90 28.54
C GLU A 312 -9.35 -10.10 28.57
N GLN A 313 -8.80 -11.29 28.33
CA GLN A 313 -9.55 -12.55 28.31
C GLN A 313 -8.78 -13.64 29.02
N LEU A 314 -9.54 -14.60 29.57
CA LEU A 314 -8.97 -15.84 30.10
C LEU A 314 -8.48 -16.69 28.94
N ALA A 315 -7.17 -16.91 28.86
CA ALA A 315 -6.54 -17.70 27.80
C ALA A 315 -6.20 -19.11 28.34
N VAL A 316 -6.59 -20.13 27.58
CA VAL A 316 -6.21 -21.53 27.83
C VAL A 316 -4.99 -21.82 26.94
N PRO A 317 -3.89 -22.33 27.50
CA PRO A 317 -2.77 -22.82 26.68
C PRO A 317 -3.23 -23.94 25.75
N LEU A 318 -2.76 -23.96 24.51
CA LEU A 318 -3.10 -25.01 23.54
C LEU A 318 -2.71 -26.42 24.03
N THR A 319 -1.72 -26.51 24.91
CA THR A 319 -1.26 -27.77 25.53
C THR A 319 -2.22 -28.30 26.60
N ALA A 320 -3.24 -27.52 26.98
CA ALA A 320 -4.24 -27.90 27.98
C ALA A 320 -5.60 -28.27 27.35
N VAL A 321 -5.67 -28.39 26.02
CA VAL A 321 -6.87 -28.76 25.27
C VAL A 321 -6.71 -30.13 24.60
#